data_dde55ef68bda8d244ba3a42d9c361be6
#
_entry.id   dde55ef68bda8d244ba3a42d9c361be6
#
_cell.length_a   1.000
_cell.length_b   1.000
_cell.length_c   1.000
_cell.angle_alpha   90.00
_cell.angle_beta   90.00
_cell.angle_gamma   90.00
#
_symmetry.space_group_name_H-M   'P 1'
#
loop_
_entity.id
_entity.type
_entity.pdbx_description
1 polymer ?
#
loop_
_entity_poly.entity_id
_entity_poly.type
_entity_poly.pdbx_seq_one_letter_code
_entity_poly.pdbx_strand_id
1 'polypeptide(L)'
;HRPSWTTGADEIRDPNNFFVGAKAQKLPRFPYQKIWPYTDLVQHRLFMVNDIRTGWCRTTPLWGRGLSRLCTGASDRLHDCRARNVIEAIMWHGSAKSDARKSVEKFRNLSKSDRDAVVEFINSI
;
A
#
# COMPACT_ATOMS: atom_id res chain seq x y z
N HIS A 1 3.48 -2.54 -12.03
CA HIS A 1 4.54 -3.39 -11.49
C HIS A 1 3.92 -4.31 -10.43
N ARG A 2 4.06 -5.62 -10.60
CA ARG A 2 3.59 -6.63 -9.64
C ARG A 2 4.78 -7.43 -9.10
N PRO A 3 5.62 -6.86 -8.25
CA PRO A 3 6.61 -7.68 -7.59
C PRO A 3 5.90 -8.72 -6.74
N SER A 4 6.38 -9.94 -6.79
CA SER A 4 5.90 -11.03 -5.96
C SER A 4 7.04 -11.53 -5.08
N TRP A 5 6.71 -11.93 -3.89
CA TRP A 5 7.63 -12.58 -2.98
C TRP A 5 7.12 -13.97 -2.64
N THR A 6 8.02 -14.81 -2.24
CA THR A 6 7.68 -16.14 -1.70
C THR A 6 8.01 -16.13 -0.22
N THR A 7 7.06 -16.52 0.60
CA THR A 7 7.30 -16.63 2.05
C THR A 7 8.34 -17.71 2.34
N GLY A 8 9.24 -17.45 3.29
CA GLY A 8 10.24 -18.43 3.70
C GLY A 8 9.67 -19.52 4.58
N ALA A 9 10.46 -20.58 4.78
CA ALA A 9 10.09 -21.70 5.65
C ALA A 9 9.98 -21.29 7.13
N ASP A 10 10.75 -20.31 7.55
CA ASP A 10 10.99 -19.97 8.95
C ASP A 10 10.45 -18.60 9.38
N GLU A 11 9.71 -17.90 8.51
CA GLU A 11 9.17 -16.56 8.82
C GLU A 11 8.32 -16.51 10.10
N ILE A 12 7.81 -17.66 10.55
CA ILE A 12 6.95 -17.78 11.74
C ILE A 12 7.72 -18.35 12.95
N ARG A 13 8.98 -18.74 12.78
CA ARG A 13 9.79 -19.38 13.83
C ARG A 13 10.74 -18.45 14.57
N ASP A 14 10.87 -17.23 14.15
CA ASP A 14 11.76 -16.29 14.84
C ASP A 14 11.23 -16.05 16.27
N PRO A 15 11.95 -16.52 17.30
CA PRO A 15 11.56 -16.30 18.69
C PRO A 15 11.58 -14.82 19.09
N ASN A 16 12.25 -13.98 18.30
CA ASN A 16 12.31 -12.53 18.48
C ASN A 16 11.21 -11.80 17.70
N ASN A 17 10.40 -12.49 16.92
CA ASN A 17 9.28 -11.89 16.23
C ASN A 17 8.19 -11.52 17.23
N PHE A 18 8.03 -10.25 17.47
CA PHE A 18 7.09 -9.68 18.43
C PHE A 18 5.64 -10.17 18.24
N PHE A 19 5.24 -10.47 17.03
CA PHE A 19 3.90 -10.95 16.71
C PHE A 19 3.72 -12.46 16.90
N VAL A 20 4.78 -13.21 16.94
CA VAL A 20 4.77 -14.69 17.05
C VAL A 20 5.24 -15.18 18.41
N GLY A 21 5.82 -14.32 19.23
CA GLY A 21 6.32 -14.62 20.57
C GLY A 21 5.25 -15.02 21.59
N ALA A 22 3.98 -14.88 21.28
CA ALA A 22 2.90 -15.43 22.08
C ALA A 22 2.80 -16.93 21.82
N LYS A 23 3.33 -17.74 22.73
CA LYS A 23 3.21 -19.22 22.72
C LYS A 23 1.78 -19.75 22.53
N ALA A 24 0.79 -18.89 22.61
CA ALA A 24 -0.63 -19.23 22.55
C ALA A 24 -1.22 -19.17 21.13
N GLN A 25 -0.59 -18.51 20.17
CA GLN A 25 -1.16 -18.41 18.83
C GLN A 25 -0.48 -19.39 17.88
N LYS A 26 -1.12 -20.52 17.68
CA LYS A 26 -0.81 -21.43 16.57
C LYS A 26 -1.34 -20.79 15.28
N LEU A 27 -0.64 -19.79 14.77
CA LEU A 27 -0.95 -19.26 13.45
C LEU A 27 -0.71 -20.35 12.40
N PRO A 28 -1.59 -20.47 11.42
CA PRO A 28 -1.37 -21.41 10.33
C PRO A 28 -0.05 -21.08 9.65
N ARG A 29 0.77 -22.09 9.44
CA ARG A 29 2.03 -21.94 8.72
C ARG A 29 1.75 -22.02 7.24
N PHE A 30 2.10 -20.98 6.53
CA PHE A 30 2.01 -20.94 5.08
C PHE A 30 3.39 -20.70 4.48
N PRO A 31 4.31 -21.69 4.57
CA PRO A 31 5.62 -21.56 3.95
C PRO A 31 5.51 -21.60 2.43
N TYR A 32 6.43 -20.93 1.75
CA TYR A 32 6.57 -20.96 0.29
C TYR A 32 5.35 -20.45 -0.49
N GLN A 33 4.51 -19.64 0.13
CA GLN A 33 3.41 -19.01 -0.58
C GLN A 33 3.88 -17.83 -1.39
N LYS A 34 3.41 -17.76 -2.64
CA LYS A 34 3.61 -16.60 -3.48
C LYS A 34 2.59 -15.52 -3.09
N ILE A 35 3.10 -14.34 -2.77
CA ILE A 35 2.29 -13.20 -2.34
C ILE A 35 2.51 -12.00 -3.24
N TRP A 36 1.49 -11.15 -3.36
CA TRP A 36 1.51 -9.91 -4.18
C TRP A 36 1.08 -8.72 -3.32
N PRO A 37 1.99 -8.09 -2.58
CA PRO A 37 1.63 -6.97 -1.72
C PRO A 37 1.39 -5.65 -2.48
N TYR A 38 1.51 -5.65 -3.81
CA TYR A 38 1.29 -4.48 -4.68
C TYR A 38 2.13 -3.27 -4.28
N THR A 39 3.39 -3.50 -4.00
CA THR A 39 4.39 -2.49 -3.67
C THR A 39 5.77 -2.93 -4.14
N ASP A 40 6.68 -2.01 -4.28
CA ASP A 40 8.11 -2.29 -4.47
C ASP A 40 8.92 -2.08 -3.16
N LEU A 41 8.27 -1.60 -2.10
CA LEU A 41 8.85 -1.24 -0.80
C LEU A 41 9.95 -0.15 -0.88
N VAL A 42 10.11 0.49 -2.03
CA VAL A 42 11.13 1.52 -2.25
C VAL A 42 10.59 2.89 -1.85
N GLN A 43 11.48 3.78 -1.46
CA GLN A 43 11.16 5.19 -1.25
C GLN A 43 11.12 5.93 -2.58
N HIS A 44 10.07 6.72 -2.78
CA HIS A 44 9.87 7.57 -3.93
C HIS A 44 9.62 9.01 -3.49
N ARG A 45 10.03 9.98 -4.31
CA ARG A 45 9.70 11.39 -4.09
C ARG A 45 8.27 11.66 -4.52
N LEU A 46 7.47 12.18 -3.61
CA LEU A 46 6.06 12.49 -3.88
C LEU A 46 5.74 13.99 -3.70
N PHE A 47 6.72 14.82 -3.40
CA PHE A 47 6.49 16.23 -3.06
C PHE A 47 5.53 16.39 -1.86
N MET A 48 5.56 15.44 -0.95
CA MET A 48 4.93 15.54 0.36
C MET A 48 6.04 15.51 1.40
N VAL A 49 5.83 16.23 2.49
CA VAL A 49 6.76 16.21 3.62
C VAL A 49 6.27 15.16 4.60
N ASN A 50 7.10 14.15 4.88
CA ASN A 50 6.84 13.16 5.91
C ASN A 50 7.23 13.68 7.30
N ASP A 51 7.04 12.87 8.34
CA ASP A 51 7.33 13.25 9.73
C ASP A 51 8.81 13.60 9.96
N ILE A 52 9.71 13.06 9.14
CA ILE A 52 11.14 13.37 9.15
C ILE A 52 11.46 14.61 8.29
N ARG A 53 10.44 15.27 7.77
CA ARG A 53 10.54 16.46 6.90
C ARG A 53 11.33 16.23 5.62
N THR A 54 11.27 15.03 5.08
CA THR A 54 11.83 14.69 3.76
C THR A 54 10.71 14.52 2.74
N GLY A 55 11.02 14.72 1.47
CA GLY A 55 10.09 14.48 0.36
C GLY A 55 10.02 13.01 -0.08
N TRP A 56 10.71 12.12 0.61
CA TRP A 56 10.78 10.70 0.28
C TRP A 56 9.75 9.92 1.10
N CYS A 57 8.86 9.22 0.43
CA CYS A 57 7.84 8.39 1.06
C CYS A 57 7.99 6.94 0.62
N ARG A 58 7.92 6.02 1.57
CA ARG A 58 7.97 4.58 1.26
C ARG A 58 6.68 4.14 0.62
N THR A 59 6.78 3.36 -0.46
CA THR A 59 5.64 2.69 -1.08
C THR A 59 5.19 1.55 -0.17
N THR A 60 4.08 1.73 0.51
CA THR A 60 3.51 0.74 1.42
C THR A 60 2.74 -0.33 0.67
N PRO A 61 2.64 -1.58 1.20
CA PRO A 61 1.70 -2.57 0.70
C PRO A 61 0.27 -2.03 0.62
N LEU A 62 -0.47 -2.41 -0.42
CA LEU A 62 -1.87 -1.97 -0.57
C LEU A 62 -2.86 -2.86 0.19
N TRP A 63 -2.43 -3.98 0.76
CA TRP A 63 -3.29 -4.89 1.51
C TRP A 63 -4.04 -4.19 2.64
N GLY A 64 -5.31 -4.53 2.78
CA GLY A 64 -6.18 -3.99 3.81
C GLY A 64 -6.67 -2.58 3.53
N ARG A 65 -6.38 -2.00 2.35
CA ARG A 65 -6.84 -0.64 2.02
C ARG A 65 -8.35 -0.54 1.88
N GLY A 66 -8.98 -1.58 1.35
CA GLY A 66 -10.44 -1.67 1.29
C GLY A 66 -11.10 -1.81 2.66
N LEU A 67 -10.42 -2.47 3.60
CA LEU A 67 -10.94 -2.69 4.95
C LEU A 67 -10.75 -1.50 5.89
N SER A 68 -9.98 -0.49 5.50
CA SER A 68 -9.64 0.66 6.35
C SER A 68 -10.87 1.28 7.01
N ARG A 69 -11.91 1.57 6.22
CA ARG A 69 -13.15 2.16 6.75
C ARG A 69 -13.89 1.26 7.74
N LEU A 70 -13.89 -0.05 7.50
CA LEU A 70 -14.54 -1.03 8.39
C LEU A 70 -13.78 -1.18 9.72
N CYS A 71 -12.44 -1.12 9.67
CA CYS A 71 -11.60 -1.34 10.85
C CYS A 71 -11.39 -0.08 11.68
N THR A 72 -11.30 1.09 11.04
CA THR A 72 -10.92 2.34 11.71
C THR A 72 -12.02 3.41 11.69
N GLY A 73 -13.10 3.18 10.94
CA GLY A 73 -14.14 4.17 10.70
C GLY A 73 -13.73 5.30 9.75
N ALA A 74 -12.48 5.35 9.32
CA ALA A 74 -11.92 6.38 8.47
C ALA A 74 -11.50 5.83 7.10
N SER A 75 -11.70 6.63 6.06
CA SER A 75 -11.27 6.34 4.69
C SER A 75 -10.12 7.24 4.22
N ASP A 76 -9.60 8.05 5.12
CA ASP A 76 -8.52 8.98 4.81
C ASP A 76 -7.27 8.24 4.29
N ARG A 77 -6.63 8.84 3.31
CA ARG A 77 -5.50 8.26 2.61
C ARG A 77 -4.28 9.18 2.72
N LEU A 78 -3.12 8.62 2.39
CA LEU A 78 -1.81 9.20 2.57
C LEU A 78 -1.40 9.23 4.06
N HIS A 79 -0.11 9.50 4.33
CA HIS A 79 0.42 9.48 5.70
C HIS A 79 -0.08 10.64 6.58
N ASP A 80 -0.55 11.72 5.95
CA ASP A 80 -1.06 12.93 6.60
C ASP A 80 -2.59 13.09 6.47
N CYS A 81 -3.28 12.05 6.02
CA CYS A 81 -4.74 11.97 5.90
C CYS A 81 -5.37 13.05 5.00
N ARG A 82 -4.60 13.69 4.11
CA ARG A 82 -5.10 14.78 3.26
C ARG A 82 -6.05 14.33 2.16
N ALA A 83 -6.02 13.07 1.77
CA ALA A 83 -6.88 12.52 0.72
C ALA A 83 -8.07 11.79 1.36
N ARG A 84 -9.28 12.17 0.97
CA ARG A 84 -10.52 11.62 1.51
C ARG A 84 -10.99 10.34 0.82
N ASN A 85 -10.44 10.05 -0.35
CA ASN A 85 -10.78 8.88 -1.14
C ASN A 85 -9.60 8.43 -2.02
N VAL A 86 -9.77 7.28 -2.70
CA VAL A 86 -8.73 6.69 -3.55
C VAL A 86 -8.34 7.61 -4.71
N ILE A 87 -9.30 8.26 -5.35
CA ILE A 87 -9.03 9.15 -6.49
C ILE A 87 -8.19 10.34 -6.04
N GLU A 88 -8.58 10.99 -4.95
CA GLU A 88 -7.78 12.10 -4.38
C GLU A 88 -6.36 11.63 -4.03
N ALA A 89 -6.23 10.44 -3.43
CA ALA A 89 -4.91 9.90 -3.11
C ALA A 89 -4.06 9.71 -4.37
N ILE A 90 -4.62 9.15 -5.44
CA ILE A 90 -3.91 9.01 -6.72
C ILE A 90 -3.51 10.39 -7.25
N MET A 91 -4.40 11.36 -7.25
CA MET A 91 -4.14 12.69 -7.78
C MET A 91 -3.05 13.45 -7.00
N TRP A 92 -3.01 13.29 -5.68
CA TRP A 92 -1.94 13.86 -4.85
C TRP A 92 -0.53 13.35 -5.21
N HIS A 93 -0.42 12.16 -5.80
CA HIS A 93 0.86 11.64 -6.31
C HIS A 93 1.33 12.34 -7.59
N GLY A 94 0.53 13.23 -8.20
CA GLY A 94 0.76 13.81 -9.51
C GLY A 94 1.52 15.14 -9.52
N SER A 95 2.17 15.55 -8.43
CA SER A 95 2.93 16.80 -8.40
C SER A 95 4.09 16.82 -9.42
N ALA A 96 4.52 18.03 -9.79
CA ALA A 96 5.54 18.21 -10.83
C ALA A 96 6.89 17.53 -10.52
N LYS A 97 7.22 17.38 -9.25
CA LYS A 97 8.47 16.78 -8.77
C LYS A 97 8.29 15.32 -8.30
N SER A 98 7.10 14.76 -8.45
CA SER A 98 6.81 13.38 -8.01
C SER A 98 7.32 12.35 -9.01
N ASP A 99 7.94 11.31 -8.49
CA ASP A 99 8.37 10.15 -9.29
C ASP A 99 7.15 9.37 -9.83
N ALA A 100 5.98 9.49 -9.20
CA ALA A 100 4.72 8.86 -9.62
C ALA A 100 3.94 9.67 -10.68
N ARG A 101 4.39 10.86 -11.06
CA ARG A 101 3.66 11.75 -11.98
C ARG A 101 3.20 11.06 -13.27
N LYS A 102 4.11 10.34 -13.92
CA LYS A 102 3.77 9.61 -15.17
C LYS A 102 2.66 8.58 -14.98
N SER A 103 2.61 7.93 -13.82
CA SER A 103 1.56 6.96 -13.50
C SER A 103 0.22 7.66 -13.29
N VAL A 104 0.22 8.81 -12.66
CA VAL A 104 -0.99 9.64 -12.49
C VAL A 104 -1.50 10.15 -13.83
N GLU A 105 -0.61 10.59 -14.72
CA GLU A 105 -0.99 11.01 -16.08
C GLU A 105 -1.62 9.85 -16.87
N LYS A 106 -1.07 8.64 -16.76
CA LYS A 106 -1.68 7.44 -17.35
C LYS A 106 -3.07 7.18 -16.78
N PHE A 107 -3.25 7.26 -15.46
CA PHE A 107 -4.54 7.09 -14.82
C PHE A 107 -5.58 8.13 -15.29
N ARG A 108 -5.17 9.40 -15.43
CA ARG A 108 -6.03 10.48 -15.93
C ARG A 108 -6.53 10.22 -17.35
N ASN A 109 -5.71 9.61 -18.19
CA ASN A 109 -6.02 9.30 -19.59
C ASN A 109 -6.83 8.01 -19.78
N LEU A 110 -7.10 7.25 -18.71
CA LEU A 110 -7.99 6.10 -18.77
C LEU A 110 -9.44 6.52 -19.03
N SER A 111 -10.22 5.61 -19.59
CA SER A 111 -11.68 5.77 -19.64
C SER A 111 -12.29 5.87 -18.24
N LYS A 112 -13.51 6.39 -18.13
CA LYS A 112 -14.20 6.41 -16.83
C LYS A 112 -14.34 5.00 -16.26
N SER A 113 -14.73 4.04 -17.09
CA SER A 113 -14.88 2.64 -16.70
C SER A 113 -13.59 2.05 -16.13
N ASP A 114 -12.44 2.31 -16.79
CA ASP A 114 -11.14 1.79 -16.32
C ASP A 114 -10.70 2.45 -15.01
N ARG A 115 -10.96 3.76 -14.85
CA ARG A 115 -10.69 4.45 -13.59
C ARG A 115 -11.52 3.88 -12.44
N ASP A 116 -12.80 3.64 -12.69
CA ASP A 116 -13.71 3.04 -11.71
C ASP A 116 -13.23 1.63 -11.33
N ALA A 117 -12.78 0.82 -12.30
CA ALA A 117 -12.20 -0.50 -12.05
C ALA A 117 -10.93 -0.45 -11.19
N VAL A 118 -10.06 0.55 -11.39
CA VAL A 118 -8.88 0.75 -10.53
C VAL A 118 -9.29 1.05 -9.09
N VAL A 119 -10.29 1.92 -8.91
CA VAL A 119 -10.81 2.26 -7.57
C VAL A 119 -11.42 1.04 -6.89
N GLU A 120 -12.23 0.28 -7.61
CA GLU A 120 -12.84 -0.96 -7.12
C GLU A 120 -11.78 -1.99 -6.71
N PHE A 121 -10.76 -2.18 -7.56
CA PHE A 121 -9.64 -3.05 -7.23
C PHE A 121 -8.96 -2.66 -5.90
N ILE A 122 -8.64 -1.39 -5.70
CA ILE A 122 -7.99 -0.91 -4.47
C ILE A 122 -8.90 -1.09 -3.25
N ASN A 123 -10.21 -0.97 -3.43
CA ASN A 123 -11.18 -1.17 -2.35
C ASN A 123 -11.45 -2.66 -2.05
N SER A 124 -11.06 -3.56 -2.93
CA SER A 124 -11.26 -5.01 -2.78
C SER A 124 -10.09 -5.72 -2.07
N ILE A 125 -8.98 -5.04 -1.84
CA ILE A 125 -7.75 -5.62 -1.30
C ILE A 125 -7.36 -5.07 0.07
#